data_7eb254d7ed694540e0c3ac94ad47dba6
#
_entry.id   7eb254d7ed694540e0c3ac94ad47dba6
#
_cell.length_a   1.000
_cell.length_b   1.000
_cell.length_c   1.000
_cell.angle_alpha   90.00
_cell.angle_beta   90.00
_cell.angle_gamma   90.00
#
_symmetry.space_group_name_H-M   'P 1'
#
loop_
_entity.id
_entity.type
_entity.pdbx_description
1 polymer ?
#
loop_
_entity_poly.entity_id
_entity_poly.type
_entity_poly.pdbx_seq_one_letter_code
_entity_poly.pdbx_strand_id
1 'polypeptide(L)'
;MKKILAGACLFGLLLSACTPAAEPGDDGTLHILATTYPVYLFTTAVTEGAEDVEVSLLVNQPTSCLHDYTLTVSDMRAIEKADVLVMNGAGLEDFMGDALAASDAAVIDCSEGIELLPALGHEGHDHDTEYDPHIWMCEESALVMMNNILHGLSGLLP
;
A
#
# COMPACT_ATOMS: atom_id res chain seq x y z
N MET A 1 -7.64 -55.96 63.42
CA MET A 1 -7.66 -54.48 63.28
C MET A 1 -6.72 -54.10 62.13
N LYS A 2 -7.26 -53.93 60.92
CA LYS A 2 -6.47 -53.61 59.72
C LYS A 2 -6.72 -52.15 59.38
N LYS A 3 -5.68 -51.32 59.43
CA LYS A 3 -5.76 -49.97 59.06
C LYS A 3 -5.53 -49.83 57.53
N ILE A 4 -6.52 -49.32 56.81
CA ILE A 4 -6.46 -49.02 55.39
C ILE A 4 -5.97 -47.63 55.26
N LEU A 5 -4.77 -47.46 54.62
CA LEU A 5 -4.21 -46.17 54.26
C LEU A 5 -4.77 -45.79 52.86
N ALA A 6 -5.56 -44.74 52.84
CA ALA A 6 -6.07 -44.19 51.59
C ALA A 6 -5.00 -43.24 51.02
N GLY A 7 -4.38 -43.63 49.89
CA GLY A 7 -3.48 -42.77 49.13
C GLY A 7 -4.28 -41.83 48.22
N ALA A 8 -4.20 -40.55 48.47
CA ALA A 8 -4.77 -39.54 47.60
C ALA A 8 -3.78 -39.25 46.43
N CYS A 9 -4.11 -39.74 45.23
CA CYS A 9 -3.43 -39.34 44.00
C CYS A 9 -3.85 -37.91 43.61
N LEU A 10 -2.96 -36.98 43.82
CA LEU A 10 -3.10 -35.59 43.33
C LEU A 10 -2.78 -35.57 41.84
N PHE A 11 -3.82 -35.56 41.01
CA PHE A 11 -3.70 -35.45 39.55
C PHE A 11 -3.53 -33.99 39.21
N GLY A 12 -2.26 -33.58 39.02
CA GLY A 12 -1.93 -32.24 38.58
C GLY A 12 -2.34 -32.01 37.13
N LEU A 13 -3.42 -31.25 36.89
CA LEU A 13 -3.76 -30.74 35.59
C LEU A 13 -2.70 -29.68 35.18
N LEU A 14 -1.80 -30.10 34.29
CA LEU A 14 -0.98 -29.15 33.51
C LEU A 14 -1.89 -28.44 32.49
N LEU A 15 -2.40 -27.27 32.86
CA LEU A 15 -2.99 -26.34 31.91
C LEU A 15 -1.84 -25.82 31.03
N SER A 16 -1.64 -26.44 29.86
CA SER A 16 -0.90 -25.84 28.78
C SER A 16 -1.63 -24.54 28.38
N ALA A 17 -1.16 -23.42 28.86
CA ALA A 17 -1.53 -22.12 28.30
C ALA A 17 -1.01 -22.10 26.87
N CYS A 18 -1.89 -22.31 25.86
CA CYS A 18 -1.66 -21.89 24.52
C CYS A 18 -1.56 -20.36 24.59
N THR A 19 -0.35 -19.84 24.64
CA THR A 19 -0.10 -18.44 24.29
C THR A 19 -0.52 -18.32 22.84
N PRO A 20 -1.49 -17.47 22.47
CA PRO A 20 -1.73 -17.19 21.07
C PRO A 20 -0.38 -16.76 20.49
N ALA A 21 -0.01 -17.30 19.32
CA ALA A 21 1.10 -16.77 18.57
C ALA A 21 0.80 -15.28 18.42
N ALA A 22 1.77 -14.42 18.81
CA ALA A 22 1.66 -13.01 18.51
C ALA A 22 1.44 -12.92 17.00
N GLU A 23 0.35 -12.29 16.58
CA GLU A 23 0.20 -11.79 15.21
C GLU A 23 1.50 -11.07 14.87
N PRO A 24 2.03 -11.12 13.63
CA PRO A 24 3.20 -10.34 13.24
C PRO A 24 2.88 -8.91 13.66
N GLY A 25 3.56 -8.46 14.72
CA GLY A 25 3.16 -7.28 15.46
C GLY A 25 3.22 -6.09 14.52
N ASP A 26 2.18 -5.31 14.55
CA ASP A 26 2.23 -3.89 14.24
C ASP A 26 3.47 -3.35 14.98
N ASP A 27 4.56 -3.14 14.26
CA ASP A 27 5.81 -2.60 14.80
C ASP A 27 5.71 -1.07 14.98
N GLY A 28 4.53 -0.51 14.71
CA GLY A 28 4.24 0.91 14.76
C GLY A 28 4.73 1.67 13.54
N THR A 29 5.25 0.97 12.53
CA THR A 29 5.73 1.58 11.28
C THR A 29 4.58 1.72 10.29
N LEU A 30 4.37 2.91 9.75
CA LEU A 30 3.42 3.18 8.67
C LEU A 30 4.02 2.75 7.34
N HIS A 31 3.48 1.69 6.73
CA HIS A 31 3.92 1.18 5.44
C HIS A 31 3.18 1.84 4.28
N ILE A 32 3.87 2.69 3.54
CA ILE A 32 3.35 3.41 2.38
C ILE A 32 3.88 2.76 1.11
N LEU A 33 2.96 2.34 0.23
CA LEU A 33 3.30 1.77 -1.08
C LEU A 33 2.94 2.76 -2.19
N ALA A 34 3.95 3.34 -2.80
CA ALA A 34 3.78 4.20 -3.97
C ALA A 34 3.77 3.36 -5.26
N THR A 35 2.83 3.62 -6.15
CA THR A 35 2.62 2.78 -7.34
C THR A 35 3.71 2.93 -8.39
N THR A 36 4.13 4.19 -8.65
CA THR A 36 5.07 4.55 -9.72
C THR A 36 6.26 5.32 -9.19
N TYR A 37 7.33 5.38 -9.97
CA TYR A 37 8.56 6.06 -9.54
C TYR A 37 8.39 7.56 -9.25
N PRO A 38 7.67 8.36 -10.07
CA PRO A 38 7.40 9.75 -9.72
C PRO A 38 6.65 9.91 -8.39
N VAL A 39 5.61 9.10 -8.18
CA VAL A 39 4.82 9.09 -6.94
C VAL A 39 5.70 8.70 -5.74
N TYR A 40 6.56 7.70 -5.91
CA TYR A 40 7.53 7.29 -4.88
C TYR A 40 8.47 8.45 -4.48
N LEU A 41 9.01 9.20 -5.46
CA LEU A 41 9.85 10.35 -5.18
C LEU A 41 9.11 11.45 -4.42
N PHE A 42 7.88 11.76 -4.83
CA PHE A 42 7.05 12.77 -4.16
C PHE A 42 6.68 12.34 -2.75
N THR A 43 6.28 11.08 -2.57
CA THR A 43 5.94 10.53 -1.26
C THR A 43 7.16 10.57 -0.32
N THR A 44 8.32 10.14 -0.81
CA THR A 44 9.57 10.18 -0.03
C THR A 44 9.94 11.61 0.37
N ALA A 45 9.75 12.59 -0.53
CA ALA A 45 10.03 13.99 -0.21
C ALA A 45 9.04 14.56 0.82
N VAL A 46 7.76 14.17 0.74
CA VAL A 46 6.72 14.62 1.70
C VAL A 46 6.94 14.00 3.09
N THR A 47 7.43 12.77 3.16
CA THR A 47 7.67 12.05 4.42
C THR A 47 9.09 12.22 4.97
N GLU A 48 9.91 13.09 4.35
CA GLU A 48 11.29 13.31 4.79
C GLU A 48 11.34 13.78 6.26
N GLY A 49 12.04 13.02 7.08
CA GLY A 49 12.20 13.30 8.52
C GLY A 49 11.06 12.80 9.41
N ALA A 50 10.02 12.14 8.85
CA ALA A 50 9.05 11.43 9.66
C ALA A 50 9.67 10.16 10.25
N GLU A 51 9.42 9.92 11.54
CA GLU A 51 9.83 8.68 12.22
C GLU A 51 8.78 7.61 12.00
N ASP A 52 9.18 6.33 12.03
CA ASP A 52 8.29 5.17 11.92
C ASP A 52 7.43 5.16 10.61
N VAL A 53 8.04 5.58 9.49
CA VAL A 53 7.45 5.56 8.14
C VAL A 53 8.37 4.83 7.18
N GLU A 54 7.82 3.87 6.45
CA GLU A 54 8.51 3.16 5.37
C GLU A 54 7.81 3.40 4.04
N VAL A 55 8.51 3.99 3.07
CA VAL A 55 7.99 4.19 1.71
C VAL A 55 8.63 3.18 0.76
N SER A 56 7.80 2.41 0.08
CA SER A 56 8.23 1.42 -0.91
C SER A 56 7.62 1.69 -2.29
N LEU A 57 8.24 1.13 -3.34
CA LEU A 57 7.81 1.29 -4.73
C LEU A 57 7.24 -0.03 -5.25
N LEU A 58 6.00 0.01 -5.76
CA LEU A 58 5.32 -1.16 -6.32
C LEU A 58 5.97 -1.57 -7.65
N VAL A 59 5.92 -0.70 -8.66
CA VAL A 59 6.48 -0.98 -9.99
C VAL A 59 7.97 -0.61 -10.00
N ASN A 60 8.81 -1.53 -9.51
CA ASN A 60 10.25 -1.34 -9.41
C ASN A 60 11.04 -2.05 -10.52
N GLN A 61 10.36 -2.65 -11.50
CA GLN A 61 10.97 -3.33 -12.63
C GLN A 61 10.95 -2.45 -13.88
N PRO A 62 11.96 -2.57 -14.77
CA PRO A 62 11.90 -1.90 -16.05
C PRO A 62 10.68 -2.37 -16.85
N THR A 63 9.77 -1.47 -17.15
CA THR A 63 8.62 -1.71 -18.01
C THR A 63 8.63 -0.69 -19.15
N SER A 64 8.21 -1.12 -20.33
CA SER A 64 8.09 -0.22 -21.49
C SER A 64 6.83 0.64 -21.41
N CYS A 65 5.78 0.12 -20.77
CA CYS A 65 4.51 0.80 -20.60
C CYS A 65 3.87 0.36 -19.28
N LEU A 66 3.44 1.33 -18.47
CA LEU A 66 2.76 1.04 -17.20
C LEU A 66 1.36 0.49 -17.40
N HIS A 67 0.67 0.90 -18.47
CA HIS A 67 -0.67 0.40 -18.79
C HIS A 67 -0.72 -1.12 -19.05
N ASP A 68 0.40 -1.69 -19.54
CA ASP A 68 0.52 -3.13 -19.80
C ASP A 68 1.12 -3.90 -18.61
N TYR A 69 1.29 -3.24 -17.46
CA TYR A 69 1.88 -3.89 -16.31
C TYR A 69 0.95 -4.94 -15.74
N THR A 70 1.50 -6.12 -15.48
CA THR A 70 0.78 -7.21 -14.83
C THR A 70 1.33 -7.43 -13.43
N LEU A 71 0.47 -7.36 -12.42
CA LEU A 71 0.84 -7.59 -11.04
C LEU A 71 1.43 -8.98 -10.83
N THR A 72 2.58 -9.03 -10.19
CA THR A 72 3.22 -10.27 -9.77
C THR A 72 2.73 -10.71 -8.39
N VAL A 73 3.07 -11.92 -7.98
CA VAL A 73 2.77 -12.40 -6.61
C VAL A 73 3.48 -11.54 -5.55
N SER A 74 4.65 -10.98 -5.85
CA SER A 74 5.33 -10.07 -4.92
C SER A 74 4.61 -8.74 -4.78
N ASP A 75 4.04 -8.22 -5.88
CA ASP A 75 3.27 -6.98 -5.85
C ASP A 75 1.98 -7.14 -5.04
N MET A 76 1.28 -8.26 -5.22
CA MET A 76 0.09 -8.58 -4.42
C MET A 76 0.41 -8.64 -2.92
N ARG A 77 1.56 -9.19 -2.54
CA ARG A 77 2.00 -9.22 -1.14
C ARG A 77 2.40 -7.84 -0.61
N ALA A 78 2.95 -6.99 -1.47
CA ALA A 78 3.26 -5.61 -1.10
C ALA A 78 1.98 -4.80 -0.86
N ILE A 79 0.97 -4.97 -1.74
CA ILE A 79 -0.35 -4.33 -1.59
C ILE A 79 -1.05 -4.80 -0.30
N GLU A 80 -1.01 -6.11 0.00
CA GLU A 80 -1.60 -6.69 1.22
C GLU A 80 -0.99 -6.14 2.52
N LYS A 81 0.29 -5.76 2.48
CA LYS A 81 1.03 -5.26 3.66
C LYS A 81 0.99 -3.74 3.81
N ALA A 82 0.54 -3.03 2.80
CA ALA A 82 0.52 -1.59 2.83
C ALA A 82 -0.63 -1.08 3.71
N ASP A 83 -0.34 -0.09 4.55
CA ASP A 83 -1.34 0.69 5.28
C ASP A 83 -1.93 1.78 4.37
N VAL A 84 -1.09 2.30 3.45
CA VAL A 84 -1.45 3.35 2.51
C VAL A 84 -0.92 3.02 1.11
N LEU A 85 -1.80 3.13 0.12
CA LEU A 85 -1.46 3.10 -1.31
C LEU A 85 -1.50 4.53 -1.85
N VAL A 86 -0.38 4.99 -2.39
CA VAL A 86 -0.29 6.29 -3.06
C VAL A 86 -0.22 6.06 -4.55
N MET A 87 -1.25 6.51 -5.27
CA MET A 87 -1.43 6.29 -6.70
C MET A 87 -1.20 7.57 -7.49
N ASN A 88 -0.71 7.44 -8.71
CA ASN A 88 -0.70 8.56 -9.66
C ASN A 88 -2.11 9.05 -9.95
N GLY A 89 -3.04 8.12 -10.14
CA GLY A 89 -4.39 8.40 -10.60
C GLY A 89 -4.47 8.65 -12.11
N ALA A 90 -5.54 9.33 -12.54
CA ALA A 90 -5.82 9.61 -13.95
C ALA A 90 -5.85 8.35 -14.85
N GLY A 91 -6.21 7.19 -14.29
CA GLY A 91 -6.32 5.91 -15.01
C GLY A 91 -4.99 5.17 -15.22
N LEU A 92 -3.86 5.68 -14.70
CA LEU A 92 -2.55 5.03 -14.90
C LEU A 92 -2.49 3.63 -14.28
N GLU A 93 -3.17 3.41 -13.16
CA GLU A 93 -3.19 2.16 -12.40
C GLU A 93 -4.44 1.30 -12.65
N ASP A 94 -5.08 1.39 -13.79
CA ASP A 94 -6.26 0.57 -14.14
C ASP A 94 -5.98 -0.94 -14.02
N PHE A 95 -4.72 -1.35 -14.22
CA PHE A 95 -4.25 -2.73 -14.01
C PHE A 95 -4.37 -3.23 -12.57
N MET A 96 -4.60 -2.34 -11.60
CA MET A 96 -4.69 -2.68 -10.16
C MET A 96 -6.13 -2.87 -9.68
N GLY A 97 -7.16 -2.65 -10.49
CA GLY A 97 -8.56 -2.56 -10.05
C GLY A 97 -9.01 -3.66 -9.09
N ASP A 98 -8.77 -4.93 -9.44
CA ASP A 98 -9.14 -6.08 -8.58
C ASP A 98 -8.31 -6.13 -7.29
N ALA A 99 -7.03 -5.77 -7.35
CA ALA A 99 -6.15 -5.75 -6.18
C ALA A 99 -6.52 -4.64 -5.20
N LEU A 100 -6.88 -3.46 -5.71
CA LEU A 100 -7.39 -2.34 -4.90
C LEU A 100 -8.70 -2.70 -4.22
N ALA A 101 -9.64 -3.34 -4.95
CA ALA A 101 -10.92 -3.75 -4.39
C ALA A 101 -10.80 -4.80 -3.27
N ALA A 102 -9.69 -5.53 -3.21
CA ALA A 102 -9.40 -6.56 -2.21
C ALA A 102 -8.48 -6.06 -1.08
N SER A 103 -7.97 -4.83 -1.15
CA SER A 103 -7.07 -4.24 -0.15
C SER A 103 -7.84 -3.44 0.89
N ASP A 104 -7.40 -3.50 2.15
CA ASP A 104 -7.88 -2.66 3.25
C ASP A 104 -7.06 -1.36 3.41
N ALA A 105 -6.02 -1.16 2.59
CA ALA A 105 -5.17 0.02 2.64
C ALA A 105 -5.94 1.31 2.31
N ALA A 106 -5.59 2.40 3.00
CA ALA A 106 -6.08 3.72 2.62
C ALA A 106 -5.50 4.11 1.24
N VAL A 107 -6.32 4.68 0.36
CA VAL A 107 -5.88 5.07 -0.99
C VAL A 107 -5.79 6.58 -1.09
N ILE A 108 -4.65 7.08 -1.58
CA ILE A 108 -4.42 8.48 -1.93
C ILE A 108 -4.28 8.55 -3.45
N ASP A 109 -5.25 9.19 -4.11
CA ASP A 109 -5.20 9.50 -5.54
C ASP A 109 -4.54 10.88 -5.73
N CYS A 110 -3.35 10.88 -6.32
CA CYS A 110 -2.60 12.12 -6.54
C CYS A 110 -3.21 13.02 -7.62
N SER A 111 -4.12 12.51 -8.47
CA SER A 111 -4.73 13.27 -9.56
C SER A 111 -5.92 14.13 -9.12
N GLU A 112 -6.38 14.02 -7.88
CA GLU A 112 -7.53 14.79 -7.40
C GLU A 112 -7.32 16.30 -7.59
N GLY A 113 -8.29 16.96 -8.25
CA GLY A 113 -8.27 18.40 -8.50
C GLY A 113 -7.36 18.86 -9.62
N ILE A 114 -6.69 17.95 -10.33
CA ILE A 114 -5.89 18.29 -11.52
C ILE A 114 -6.80 18.33 -12.75
N GLU A 115 -6.68 19.41 -13.54
CA GLU A 115 -7.31 19.48 -14.87
C GLU A 115 -6.53 18.58 -15.84
N LEU A 116 -7.15 17.42 -16.17
CA LEU A 116 -6.52 16.43 -17.02
C LEU A 116 -6.59 16.84 -18.49
N LEU A 117 -5.50 16.62 -19.21
CA LEU A 117 -5.45 16.82 -20.67
C LEU A 117 -6.03 15.58 -21.37
N PRO A 118 -6.75 15.76 -22.49
CA PRO A 118 -7.17 14.63 -23.31
C PRO A 118 -5.98 13.82 -23.81
N ALA A 119 -6.09 12.49 -23.80
CA ALA A 119 -5.09 11.65 -24.42
C ALA A 119 -5.01 11.95 -25.92
N LEU A 120 -3.82 12.29 -26.41
CA LEU A 120 -3.59 12.44 -27.83
C LEU A 120 -3.51 11.05 -28.43
N GLY A 121 -4.51 10.67 -29.22
CA GLY A 121 -4.64 9.33 -29.78
C GLY A 121 -3.36 8.88 -30.49
N HIS A 122 -2.76 7.82 -29.99
CA HIS A 122 -1.80 7.04 -30.73
C HIS A 122 -2.59 6.08 -31.62
N GLU A 123 -2.63 6.36 -32.93
CA GLU A 123 -3.14 5.39 -33.90
C GLU A 123 -2.33 4.09 -33.75
N GLY A 124 -2.93 3.09 -33.08
CA GLY A 124 -2.36 1.74 -33.00
C GLY A 124 -2.17 1.13 -31.61
N HIS A 125 -2.47 1.82 -30.53
CA HIS A 125 -2.54 1.22 -29.19
C HIS A 125 -3.94 1.43 -28.62
N ASP A 126 -4.66 0.33 -28.36
CA ASP A 126 -5.96 0.28 -27.70
C ASP A 126 -5.78 0.64 -26.18
N HIS A 127 -5.40 1.88 -25.90
CA HIS A 127 -5.43 2.40 -24.54
C HIS A 127 -6.68 3.27 -24.42
N ASP A 128 -7.73 2.71 -23.84
CA ASP A 128 -9.03 3.35 -23.58
C ASP A 128 -8.96 4.47 -22.52
N THR A 129 -7.79 5.09 -22.29
CA THR A 129 -7.70 6.22 -21.36
C THR A 129 -8.16 7.49 -22.07
N GLU A 130 -9.23 8.09 -21.54
CA GLU A 130 -9.77 9.36 -22.05
C GLU A 130 -8.76 10.52 -21.86
N TYR A 131 -7.89 10.42 -20.84
CA TYR A 131 -6.95 11.46 -20.42
C TYR A 131 -5.51 10.99 -20.44
N ASP A 132 -4.58 11.94 -20.58
CA ASP A 132 -3.14 11.70 -20.44
C ASP A 132 -2.76 11.59 -18.96
N PRO A 133 -2.30 10.42 -18.49
CA PRO A 133 -1.98 10.20 -17.08
C PRO A 133 -0.61 10.73 -16.66
N HIS A 134 0.20 11.29 -17.57
CA HIS A 134 1.56 11.76 -17.29
C HIS A 134 1.59 13.11 -16.56
N ILE A 135 0.72 13.26 -15.56
CA ILE A 135 0.47 14.51 -14.82
C ILE A 135 1.69 15.03 -14.07
N TRP A 136 2.61 14.15 -13.64
CA TRP A 136 3.84 14.56 -12.94
C TRP A 136 4.84 15.35 -13.80
N MET A 137 4.64 15.41 -15.12
CA MET A 137 5.52 16.13 -16.05
C MET A 137 5.26 17.66 -16.08
N CYS A 138 4.15 18.10 -15.48
CA CYS A 138 3.80 19.50 -15.32
C CYS A 138 4.10 19.97 -13.90
N GLU A 139 4.76 21.11 -13.73
CA GLU A 139 5.15 21.66 -12.43
C GLU A 139 3.93 21.95 -11.55
N GLU A 140 2.89 22.56 -12.11
CA GLU A 140 1.66 22.86 -11.37
C GLU A 140 0.98 21.58 -10.89
N SER A 141 0.88 20.56 -11.74
CA SER A 141 0.30 19.27 -11.39
C SER A 141 1.14 18.55 -10.36
N ALA A 142 2.46 18.57 -10.48
CA ALA A 142 3.37 17.96 -9.50
C ALA A 142 3.19 18.56 -8.09
N LEU A 143 2.98 19.87 -7.99
CA LEU A 143 2.68 20.55 -6.72
C LEU A 143 1.33 20.11 -6.15
N VAL A 144 0.30 19.94 -6.99
CA VAL A 144 -1.01 19.41 -6.54
C VAL A 144 -0.86 17.98 -6.06
N MET A 145 -0.14 17.12 -6.80
CA MET A 145 0.14 15.74 -6.40
C MET A 145 0.81 15.67 -5.01
N MET A 146 1.86 16.47 -4.78
CA MET A 146 2.54 16.54 -3.48
C MET A 146 1.61 17.03 -2.36
N ASN A 147 0.73 17.99 -2.63
CA ASN A 147 -0.26 18.45 -1.66
C ASN A 147 -1.30 17.37 -1.34
N ASN A 148 -1.76 16.60 -2.34
CA ASN A 148 -2.69 15.50 -2.13
C ASN A 148 -2.05 14.41 -1.25
N ILE A 149 -0.77 14.07 -1.50
CA ILE A 149 -0.01 13.15 -0.64
C ILE A 149 0.09 13.70 0.79
N LEU A 150 0.50 14.96 0.95
CA LEU A 150 0.63 15.59 2.27
C LEU A 150 -0.69 15.57 3.03
N HIS A 151 -1.80 15.95 2.38
CA HIS A 151 -3.12 15.96 3.01
C HIS A 151 -3.60 14.55 3.37
N GLY A 152 -3.43 13.58 2.47
CA GLY A 152 -3.82 12.20 2.72
C GLY A 152 -3.03 11.55 3.88
N LEU A 153 -1.76 11.90 4.02
CA LEU A 153 -0.91 11.38 5.09
C LEU A 153 -1.05 12.14 6.42
N SER A 154 -1.49 13.40 6.41
CA SER A 154 -1.51 14.26 7.62
C SER A 154 -2.33 13.70 8.79
N GLY A 155 -3.29 12.81 8.52
CA GLY A 155 -4.09 12.15 9.56
C GLY A 155 -3.58 10.77 9.98
N LEU A 156 -2.55 10.26 9.29
CA LEU A 156 -2.01 8.92 9.44
C LEU A 156 -0.58 8.93 9.99
N LEU A 157 0.15 10.03 9.78
CA LEU A 157 1.51 10.19 10.30
C LEU A 157 1.47 10.30 11.83
N PRO A 158 2.41 9.62 12.54
CA PRO A 158 2.51 9.63 13.99
C PRO A 158 2.88 10.99 14.58
#